data_f256e182c4130a096cb3d106fb1920a4
#
_entry.id   f256e182c4130a096cb3d106fb1920a4
#
_cell.length_a   1.000
_cell.length_b   1.000
_cell.length_c   1.000
_cell.angle_alpha   90.00
_cell.angle_beta   90.00
_cell.angle_gamma   90.00
#
_symmetry.space_group_name_H-M   'P 1'
#
loop_
_entity.id
_entity.type
_entity.pdbx_description
1 polymer ?
#
loop_
_entity_poly.entity_id
_entity_poly.type
_entity_poly.pdbx_seq_one_letter_code
_entity_poly.pdbx_strand_id
1 'polypeptide(L)'
;MELIDLSQTVAAGGFERPFHPKVAIEPMMTHEESSERFLGKFSFAAMKLTLSDHTGSHVDALNHYVPGDAPSIDQLPLDRFYSSAICVDFSDIAPRTYIETEHIERELEKHGLSIEEGDAFLYYTGHFEKSYKDPNPDVWWKEFAGLSRPATEYLADRGVRNIGCEAFTIENPTQMFPESEEPYPSHQVCKERGMLNTENLVIPRRLVGKRFTFLCLPIKLKDATGSPVRAVAVLD
;
A
#
# COMPACT_ATOMS: atom_id res chain seq x y z
N MET A 1 -22.80 6.64 -5.95
CA MET A 1 -21.62 6.47 -5.08
C MET A 1 -21.48 5.00 -4.72
N GLU A 2 -20.35 4.36 -5.08
CA GLU A 2 -20.01 2.98 -4.76
C GLU A 2 -18.68 2.97 -3.99
N LEU A 3 -18.62 2.22 -2.88
CA LEU A 3 -17.40 2.03 -2.10
C LEU A 3 -16.76 0.70 -2.49
N ILE A 4 -15.49 0.73 -2.88
CA ILE A 4 -14.71 -0.45 -3.26
C ILE A 4 -13.58 -0.62 -2.26
N ASP A 5 -13.57 -1.74 -1.56
CA ASP A 5 -12.50 -2.10 -0.62
C ASP A 5 -11.24 -2.49 -1.39
N LEU A 6 -10.12 -1.85 -1.08
CA LEU A 6 -8.81 -2.10 -1.67
C LEU A 6 -7.84 -2.74 -0.67
N SER A 7 -8.33 -3.29 0.43
CA SER A 7 -7.47 -3.76 1.52
C SER A 7 -7.38 -5.27 1.58
N GLN A 8 -6.18 -5.76 1.89
CA GLN A 8 -5.98 -7.15 2.26
C GLN A 8 -6.55 -7.43 3.64
N THR A 9 -7.05 -8.66 3.84
CA THR A 9 -7.38 -9.13 5.18
C THR A 9 -6.09 -9.42 5.96
N VAL A 10 -5.92 -8.77 7.11
CA VAL A 10 -4.82 -9.07 8.03
C VAL A 10 -5.18 -10.33 8.82
N ALA A 11 -4.37 -11.36 8.69
CA ALA A 11 -4.59 -12.65 9.35
C ALA A 11 -3.25 -13.28 9.76
N ALA A 12 -3.27 -14.08 10.82
CA ALA A 12 -2.12 -14.90 11.19
C ALA A 12 -1.77 -15.87 10.06
N GLY A 13 -0.48 -15.98 9.71
CA GLY A 13 -0.01 -16.81 8.61
C GLY A 13 -0.21 -16.20 7.21
N GLY A 14 -0.55 -14.93 7.13
CA GLY A 14 -0.56 -14.16 5.89
C GLY A 14 0.86 -13.88 5.37
N PHE A 15 0.95 -13.13 4.28
CA PHE A 15 2.23 -12.69 3.74
C PHE A 15 2.85 -11.61 4.64
N GLU A 16 4.00 -11.93 5.20
CA GLU A 16 4.75 -11.05 6.11
C GLU A 16 6.20 -10.95 5.64
N ARG A 17 6.78 -9.77 5.79
CA ARG A 17 8.23 -9.61 5.54
C ARG A 17 9.03 -10.44 6.55
N PRO A 18 10.12 -11.13 6.16
CA PRO A 18 10.86 -12.04 7.03
C PRO A 18 11.37 -11.42 8.34
N PHE A 19 11.60 -10.11 8.35
CA PHE A 19 12.09 -9.35 9.52
C PHE A 19 10.98 -8.64 10.30
N HIS A 20 9.72 -8.72 9.85
CA HIS A 20 8.57 -8.22 10.60
C HIS A 20 8.10 -9.24 11.64
N PRO A 21 7.46 -8.79 12.73
CA PRO A 21 6.83 -9.71 13.66
C PRO A 21 5.72 -10.48 12.93
N LYS A 22 5.58 -11.76 13.25
CA LYS A 22 4.44 -12.54 12.75
C LYS A 22 3.15 -11.94 13.27
N VAL A 23 2.16 -11.82 12.39
CA VAL A 23 0.83 -11.38 12.79
C VAL A 23 0.25 -12.38 13.79
N ALA A 24 -0.15 -11.89 14.96
CA ALA A 24 -0.93 -12.64 15.92
C ALA A 24 -2.21 -11.88 16.27
N ILE A 25 -3.33 -12.60 16.24
CA ILE A 25 -4.67 -12.12 16.62
C ILE A 25 -5.19 -13.11 17.65
N GLU A 26 -5.08 -12.74 18.91
CA GLU A 26 -5.31 -13.62 20.06
C GLU A 26 -6.44 -13.09 20.93
N PRO A 27 -7.29 -13.97 21.50
CA PRO A 27 -8.27 -13.53 22.49
C PRO A 27 -7.58 -12.85 23.68
N MET A 28 -7.98 -11.62 23.99
CA MET A 28 -7.62 -10.93 25.22
C MET A 28 -8.71 -11.13 26.31
N MET A 29 -9.96 -11.23 25.84
CA MET A 29 -11.15 -11.49 26.65
C MET A 29 -12.16 -12.22 25.78
N THR A 30 -12.70 -13.32 26.26
CA THR A 30 -13.79 -14.05 25.59
C THR A 30 -15.17 -13.65 26.11
N HIS A 31 -16.22 -13.96 25.35
CA HIS A 31 -17.60 -13.78 25.83
C HIS A 31 -17.91 -14.57 27.08
N GLU A 32 -17.33 -15.76 27.23
CA GLU A 32 -17.48 -16.61 28.40
C GLU A 32 -16.88 -15.94 29.64
N GLU A 33 -15.61 -15.58 29.60
CA GLU A 33 -14.90 -14.91 30.69
C GLU A 33 -15.57 -13.60 31.13
N SER A 34 -16.00 -12.78 30.16
CA SER A 34 -16.68 -11.52 30.47
C SER A 34 -18.09 -11.74 31.02
N SER A 35 -18.83 -12.74 30.53
CA SER A 35 -20.15 -13.10 31.03
C SER A 35 -20.09 -13.52 32.52
N GLU A 36 -19.09 -14.32 32.91
CA GLU A 36 -18.86 -14.70 34.31
C GLU A 36 -18.68 -13.48 35.21
N ARG A 37 -17.85 -12.51 34.78
CA ARG A 37 -17.62 -11.24 35.49
C ARG A 37 -18.90 -10.43 35.69
N PHE A 38 -19.82 -10.49 34.73
CA PHE A 38 -21.10 -9.77 34.78
C PHE A 38 -22.28 -10.63 35.22
N LEU A 39 -22.03 -11.79 35.83
CA LEU A 39 -23.07 -12.69 36.36
C LEU A 39 -24.13 -13.07 35.29
N GLY A 40 -23.69 -13.28 34.06
CA GLY A 40 -24.57 -13.62 32.96
C GLY A 40 -25.42 -12.48 32.38
N LYS A 41 -25.31 -11.27 32.90
CA LYS A 41 -26.16 -10.13 32.50
C LYS A 41 -25.64 -9.41 31.25
N PHE A 42 -24.35 -9.54 30.95
CA PHE A 42 -23.68 -8.90 29.80
C PHE A 42 -22.42 -9.68 29.43
N SER A 43 -22.01 -9.60 28.16
CA SER A 43 -20.73 -10.14 27.71
C SER A 43 -20.14 -9.30 26.58
N PHE A 44 -18.81 -9.30 26.47
CA PHE A 44 -18.05 -8.72 25.37
C PHE A 44 -16.81 -9.57 25.08
N ALA A 45 -16.26 -9.41 23.90
CA ALA A 45 -14.97 -10.00 23.53
C ALA A 45 -14.00 -8.92 23.08
N ALA A 46 -12.71 -9.14 23.30
CA ALA A 46 -11.64 -8.28 22.85
C ALA A 46 -10.45 -9.12 22.36
N MET A 47 -9.74 -8.62 21.34
CA MET A 47 -8.58 -9.28 20.78
C MET A 47 -7.31 -8.47 21.06
N LYS A 48 -6.22 -9.16 21.31
CA LYS A 48 -4.87 -8.60 21.30
C LYS A 48 -4.29 -8.76 19.92
N LEU A 49 -3.71 -7.69 19.38
CA LEU A 49 -3.07 -7.68 18.06
C LEU A 49 -1.55 -7.49 18.21
N THR A 50 -0.78 -8.30 17.46
CA THR A 50 0.66 -8.10 17.26
C THR A 50 0.89 -8.02 15.75
N LEU A 51 1.41 -6.90 15.28
CA LEU A 51 1.67 -6.63 13.87
C LEU A 51 2.72 -5.51 13.74
N SER A 52 3.32 -5.38 12.55
CA SER A 52 4.12 -4.21 12.18
C SER A 52 3.20 -3.07 11.71
N ASP A 53 3.67 -1.84 11.80
CA ASP A 53 3.05 -0.66 11.18
C ASP A 53 3.02 -0.75 9.64
N HIS A 54 3.76 -1.69 9.04
CA HIS A 54 3.75 -2.02 7.60
C HIS A 54 3.08 -3.38 7.31
N THR A 55 2.09 -3.78 8.09
CA THR A 55 1.37 -5.05 7.88
C THR A 55 0.15 -4.89 6.96
N GLY A 56 0.00 -5.83 6.01
CA GLY A 56 -1.13 -5.84 5.06
C GLY A 56 -1.15 -4.61 4.17
N SER A 57 -2.33 -4.17 3.76
CA SER A 57 -2.47 -2.88 3.07
C SER A 57 -2.14 -1.75 4.04
N HIS A 58 -1.13 -0.97 3.72
CA HIS A 58 -0.60 0.07 4.60
C HIS A 58 -0.13 1.28 3.80
N VAL A 59 0.03 2.40 4.48
CA VAL A 59 0.63 3.61 3.92
C VAL A 59 1.90 3.94 4.69
N ASP A 60 2.95 4.29 3.96
CA ASP A 60 4.22 4.75 4.50
C ASP A 60 4.16 6.23 4.85
N ALA A 61 4.73 6.60 6.01
CA ALA A 61 4.96 7.98 6.38
C ALA A 61 6.35 8.46 5.90
N LEU A 62 6.57 9.76 5.92
CA LEU A 62 7.83 10.33 5.44
C LEU A 62 9.04 9.90 6.29
N ASN A 63 8.88 9.73 7.60
CA ASN A 63 9.94 9.25 8.48
C ASN A 63 10.33 7.78 8.26
N HIS A 64 9.61 7.05 7.40
CA HIS A 64 10.01 5.70 7.00
C HIS A 64 11.33 5.71 6.21
N TYR A 65 11.51 6.70 5.35
CA TYR A 65 12.67 6.79 4.47
C TYR A 65 13.46 8.10 4.61
N VAL A 66 12.97 9.06 5.40
CA VAL A 66 13.65 10.31 5.71
C VAL A 66 14.08 10.30 7.18
N PRO A 67 15.38 10.16 7.50
CA PRO A 67 15.84 10.17 8.89
C PRO A 67 15.70 11.57 9.52
N GLY A 68 15.69 11.61 10.86
CA GLY A 68 15.61 12.85 11.63
C GLY A 68 14.18 13.28 11.92
N ASP A 69 13.88 14.57 11.80
CA ASP A 69 12.60 15.16 12.20
C ASP A 69 11.51 15.10 11.12
N ALA A 70 11.59 14.15 10.19
CA ALA A 70 10.55 13.98 9.19
C ALA A 70 9.23 13.55 9.86
N PRO A 71 8.07 14.03 9.34
CA PRO A 71 6.77 13.73 9.93
C PRO A 71 6.47 12.23 9.98
N SER A 72 6.09 11.74 11.16
CA SER A 72 5.55 10.41 11.38
C SER A 72 4.07 10.34 10.95
N ILE A 73 3.51 9.13 10.92
CA ILE A 73 2.16 8.90 10.41
C ILE A 73 1.08 9.70 11.15
N ASP A 74 1.22 9.90 12.45
CA ASP A 74 0.30 10.66 13.29
C ASP A 74 0.39 12.18 13.13
N GLN A 75 1.48 12.66 12.51
CA GLN A 75 1.75 14.08 12.27
C GLN A 75 1.35 14.53 10.87
N LEU A 76 1.19 13.61 9.93
CA LEU A 76 0.77 13.94 8.58
C LEU A 76 -0.69 14.45 8.55
N PRO A 77 -0.98 15.51 7.79
CA PRO A 77 -2.35 16.02 7.67
C PRO A 77 -3.24 15.07 6.87
N LEU A 78 -4.54 15.06 7.17
CA LEU A 78 -5.49 14.07 6.63
C LEU A 78 -5.70 14.17 5.12
N ASP A 79 -5.49 15.33 4.52
CA ASP A 79 -5.57 15.55 3.07
C ASP A 79 -4.48 14.78 2.27
N ARG A 80 -3.44 14.28 2.95
CA ARG A 80 -2.45 13.37 2.34
C ARG A 80 -3.01 11.97 2.10
N PHE A 81 -4.08 11.59 2.77
CA PHE A 81 -4.71 10.27 2.74
C PHE A 81 -6.09 10.26 2.07
N TYR A 82 -6.49 11.40 1.51
CA TYR A 82 -7.75 11.60 0.81
C TYR A 82 -7.48 12.45 -0.43
N SER A 83 -7.63 11.87 -1.61
CA SER A 83 -7.33 12.55 -2.87
C SER A 83 -8.16 12.02 -4.04
N SER A 84 -8.20 12.78 -5.13
CA SER A 84 -8.48 12.19 -6.42
C SER A 84 -7.41 11.15 -6.77
N ALA A 85 -7.76 10.15 -7.53
CA ALA A 85 -6.84 9.10 -7.96
C ALA A 85 -7.18 8.59 -9.36
N ILE A 86 -6.18 8.07 -10.05
CA ILE A 86 -6.33 7.32 -11.29
C ILE A 86 -5.73 5.93 -11.13
N CYS A 87 -6.26 4.96 -11.88
CA CYS A 87 -5.73 3.60 -11.91
C CYS A 87 -5.43 3.16 -13.34
N VAL A 88 -4.24 2.62 -13.56
CA VAL A 88 -3.76 2.13 -14.85
C VAL A 88 -3.39 0.63 -14.80
N ASP A 89 -3.22 -0.01 -15.96
CA ASP A 89 -2.95 -1.45 -16.09
C ASP A 89 -1.51 -1.71 -16.55
N PHE A 90 -0.74 -2.38 -15.69
CA PHE A 90 0.61 -2.87 -15.98
C PHE A 90 0.69 -4.40 -15.89
N SER A 91 -0.43 -5.11 -16.02
CA SER A 91 -0.46 -6.58 -15.94
C SER A 91 0.24 -7.29 -17.12
N ASP A 92 0.55 -6.57 -18.18
CA ASP A 92 1.37 -7.01 -19.34
C ASP A 92 2.88 -6.91 -19.10
N ILE A 93 3.31 -6.18 -18.05
CA ILE A 93 4.72 -6.04 -17.72
C ILE A 93 5.20 -7.28 -16.96
N ALA A 94 6.28 -7.88 -17.47
CA ALA A 94 6.81 -9.10 -16.87
C ALA A 94 7.32 -8.85 -15.44
N PRO A 95 7.18 -9.84 -14.52
CA PRO A 95 7.79 -9.76 -13.20
C PRO A 95 9.30 -9.46 -13.28
N ARG A 96 9.82 -8.76 -12.29
CA ARG A 96 11.24 -8.41 -12.13
C ARG A 96 11.77 -7.48 -13.23
N THR A 97 10.87 -6.83 -13.96
CA THR A 97 11.20 -5.77 -14.92
C THR A 97 10.71 -4.42 -14.40
N TYR A 98 11.20 -3.34 -14.99
CA TYR A 98 10.78 -2.01 -14.62
C TYR A 98 9.50 -1.58 -15.33
N ILE A 99 8.65 -0.90 -14.57
CA ILE A 99 7.60 -0.04 -15.10
C ILE A 99 8.26 1.29 -15.43
N GLU A 100 8.42 1.58 -16.72
CA GLU A 100 9.08 2.78 -17.25
C GLU A 100 8.08 3.89 -17.56
N THR A 101 8.58 5.10 -17.79
CA THR A 101 7.76 6.27 -18.13
C THR A 101 6.84 6.01 -19.33
N GLU A 102 7.34 5.35 -20.35
CA GLU A 102 6.60 5.04 -21.58
C GLU A 102 5.39 4.14 -21.31
N HIS A 103 5.49 3.25 -20.32
CA HIS A 103 4.35 2.42 -19.90
C HIS A 103 3.25 3.28 -19.26
N ILE A 104 3.62 4.27 -18.44
CA ILE A 104 2.68 5.20 -17.84
C ILE A 104 1.99 6.03 -18.93
N GLU A 105 2.76 6.63 -19.84
CA GLU A 105 2.24 7.45 -20.92
C GLU A 105 1.29 6.66 -21.83
N ARG A 106 1.65 5.44 -22.19
CA ARG A 106 0.82 4.50 -22.97
C ARG A 106 -0.54 4.28 -22.31
N GLU A 107 -0.57 4.00 -21.01
CA GLU A 107 -1.83 3.71 -20.32
C GLU A 107 -2.66 4.97 -20.11
N LEU A 108 -2.04 6.13 -19.86
CA LEU A 108 -2.74 7.41 -19.79
C LEU A 108 -3.42 7.75 -21.10
N GLU A 109 -2.70 7.63 -22.23
CA GLU A 109 -3.25 7.87 -23.59
C GLU A 109 -4.38 6.89 -23.91
N LYS A 110 -4.16 5.60 -23.68
CA LYS A 110 -5.13 4.52 -23.94
C LYS A 110 -6.48 4.76 -23.28
N HIS A 111 -6.47 5.31 -22.06
CA HIS A 111 -7.67 5.53 -21.27
C HIS A 111 -8.16 6.99 -21.28
N GLY A 112 -7.46 7.88 -21.98
CA GLY A 112 -7.79 9.32 -21.98
C GLY A 112 -7.70 9.96 -20.60
N LEU A 113 -6.77 9.45 -19.76
CA LEU A 113 -6.53 9.96 -18.40
C LEU A 113 -5.41 10.99 -18.42
N SER A 114 -5.48 11.93 -17.50
CA SER A 114 -4.41 12.88 -17.17
C SER A 114 -4.11 12.79 -15.68
N ILE A 115 -2.85 12.99 -15.30
CA ILE A 115 -2.47 13.19 -13.91
C ILE A 115 -2.77 14.64 -13.56
N GLU A 116 -3.43 14.86 -12.43
CA GLU A 116 -3.69 16.18 -11.86
C GLU A 116 -2.86 16.36 -10.58
N GLU A 117 -2.51 17.61 -10.27
CA GLU A 117 -1.76 17.91 -9.06
C GLU A 117 -2.51 17.45 -7.81
N GLY A 118 -1.83 16.68 -6.96
CA GLY A 118 -2.41 16.12 -5.74
C GLY A 118 -3.01 14.72 -5.90
N ASP A 119 -3.05 14.17 -7.12
CA ASP A 119 -3.56 12.82 -7.35
C ASP A 119 -2.78 11.74 -6.59
N ALA A 120 -3.48 10.67 -6.25
CA ALA A 120 -2.87 9.37 -6.06
C ALA A 120 -2.82 8.63 -7.40
N PHE A 121 -1.71 7.95 -7.65
CA PHE A 121 -1.50 7.11 -8.84
C PHE A 121 -1.50 5.64 -8.43
N LEU A 122 -2.56 4.92 -8.78
CA LEU A 122 -2.68 3.50 -8.51
C LEU A 122 -2.40 2.68 -9.77
N TYR A 123 -1.74 1.53 -9.62
CA TYR A 123 -1.53 0.64 -10.74
C TYR A 123 -1.85 -0.81 -10.41
N TYR A 124 -2.57 -1.43 -11.34
CA TYR A 124 -2.94 -2.83 -11.34
C TYR A 124 -1.89 -3.66 -12.08
N THR A 125 -1.42 -4.74 -11.49
CA THR A 125 -0.50 -5.71 -12.08
C THR A 125 -1.06 -7.14 -12.08
N GLY A 126 -2.16 -7.35 -11.39
CA GLY A 126 -2.70 -8.67 -11.07
C GLY A 126 -1.80 -9.45 -10.09
N HIS A 127 -0.86 -8.77 -9.44
CA HIS A 127 0.09 -9.42 -8.52
C HIS A 127 -0.63 -10.02 -7.32
N PHE A 128 -1.58 -9.28 -6.72
CA PHE A 128 -2.34 -9.79 -5.59
C PHE A 128 -3.04 -11.12 -5.92
N GLU A 129 -3.74 -11.20 -7.04
CA GLU A 129 -4.46 -12.42 -7.43
C GLU A 129 -3.53 -13.62 -7.68
N LYS A 130 -2.35 -13.35 -8.26
CA LYS A 130 -1.33 -14.38 -8.52
C LYS A 130 -0.70 -14.87 -7.22
N SER A 131 -0.19 -13.94 -6.40
CA SER A 131 0.56 -14.26 -5.19
C SER A 131 -0.30 -14.85 -4.09
N TYR A 132 -1.54 -14.37 -3.92
CA TYR A 132 -2.45 -14.85 -2.88
C TYR A 132 -2.90 -16.31 -3.08
N LYS A 133 -2.91 -16.78 -4.33
CA LYS A 133 -3.27 -18.16 -4.68
C LYS A 133 -2.09 -19.10 -4.78
N ASP A 134 -0.87 -18.56 -4.83
CA ASP A 134 0.33 -19.38 -5.00
C ASP A 134 0.85 -19.86 -3.64
N PRO A 135 1.06 -21.18 -3.47
CA PRO A 135 1.60 -21.72 -2.22
C PRO A 135 3.08 -21.36 -2.01
N ASN A 136 3.77 -20.89 -3.06
CA ASN A 136 5.16 -20.45 -2.95
C ASN A 136 5.25 -18.99 -2.51
N PRO A 137 5.71 -18.69 -1.28
CA PRO A 137 5.81 -17.32 -0.80
C PRO A 137 6.79 -16.45 -1.61
N ASP A 138 7.72 -17.05 -2.36
CA ASP A 138 8.64 -16.33 -3.23
C ASP A 138 7.90 -15.62 -4.37
N VAL A 139 6.72 -16.10 -4.79
CA VAL A 139 5.90 -15.41 -5.80
C VAL A 139 5.50 -14.03 -5.30
N TRP A 140 5.04 -13.93 -4.05
CA TRP A 140 4.70 -12.64 -3.44
C TRP A 140 5.93 -11.72 -3.29
N TRP A 141 7.10 -12.30 -2.94
CA TRP A 141 8.32 -11.54 -2.68
C TRP A 141 9.08 -11.09 -3.91
N LYS A 142 8.99 -11.82 -5.03
CA LYS A 142 9.96 -11.66 -6.13
C LYS A 142 9.31 -11.54 -7.50
N GLU A 143 8.05 -11.95 -7.67
CA GLU A 143 7.44 -12.08 -8.99
C GLU A 143 6.46 -10.93 -9.28
N PHE A 144 6.96 -9.69 -9.20
CA PHE A 144 6.22 -8.47 -9.56
C PHE A 144 7.12 -7.48 -10.32
N ALA A 145 6.48 -6.53 -11.02
CA ALA A 145 7.13 -5.40 -11.65
C ALA A 145 7.06 -4.18 -10.73
N GLY A 146 8.09 -3.36 -10.74
CA GLY A 146 8.13 -2.13 -9.94
C GLY A 146 8.57 -0.92 -10.76
N LEU A 147 8.31 0.27 -10.25
CA LEU A 147 8.65 1.52 -10.93
C LEU A 147 10.16 1.69 -11.07
N SER A 148 10.59 2.27 -12.18
CA SER A 148 11.95 2.80 -12.32
C SER A 148 12.05 4.19 -11.66
N ARG A 149 13.28 4.65 -11.39
CA ARG A 149 13.51 6.03 -10.92
C ARG A 149 12.90 7.05 -11.88
N PRO A 150 13.16 7.01 -13.21
CA PRO A 150 12.57 7.96 -14.15
C PRO A 150 11.04 7.95 -14.15
N ALA A 151 10.42 6.77 -14.04
CA ALA A 151 8.96 6.66 -13.96
C ALA A 151 8.40 7.30 -12.68
N THR A 152 9.10 7.13 -11.55
CA THR A 152 8.69 7.74 -10.27
C THR A 152 8.89 9.26 -10.30
N GLU A 153 9.99 9.76 -10.87
CA GLU A 153 10.24 11.19 -11.10
C GLU A 153 9.18 11.80 -12.02
N TYR A 154 8.79 11.10 -13.08
CA TYR A 154 7.72 11.53 -13.99
C TYR A 154 6.40 11.73 -13.25
N LEU A 155 6.03 10.83 -12.33
CA LEU A 155 4.84 10.96 -11.49
C LEU A 155 4.97 12.15 -10.52
N ALA A 156 6.12 12.29 -9.86
CA ALA A 156 6.40 13.38 -8.93
C ALA A 156 6.32 14.76 -9.62
N ASP A 157 6.92 14.90 -10.80
CA ASP A 157 6.96 16.15 -11.58
C ASP A 157 5.55 16.58 -12.05
N ARG A 158 4.59 15.64 -12.10
CA ARG A 158 3.17 15.89 -12.40
C ARG A 158 2.30 16.09 -11.16
N GLY A 159 2.91 16.13 -9.98
CA GLY A 159 2.22 16.44 -8.74
C GLY A 159 1.54 15.26 -8.06
N VAL A 160 1.86 14.02 -8.44
CA VAL A 160 1.41 12.82 -7.69
C VAL A 160 1.93 12.90 -6.27
N ARG A 161 1.06 12.66 -5.29
CA ARG A 161 1.40 12.71 -3.85
C ARG A 161 1.41 11.35 -3.16
N ASN A 162 0.79 10.35 -3.77
CA ASN A 162 0.73 8.99 -3.24
C ASN A 162 0.76 7.99 -4.40
N ILE A 163 1.56 6.93 -4.27
CA ILE A 163 1.62 5.84 -5.23
C ILE A 163 1.02 4.60 -4.59
N GLY A 164 0.00 4.01 -5.22
CA GLY A 164 -0.66 2.79 -4.74
C GLY A 164 -0.35 1.57 -5.58
N CYS A 165 0.08 0.46 -4.97
CA CYS A 165 0.42 -0.78 -5.65
C CYS A 165 -0.11 -2.05 -4.96
N GLU A 166 -0.20 -3.14 -5.74
CA GLU A 166 -0.60 -4.46 -5.22
C GLU A 166 0.56 -5.21 -4.55
N ALA A 167 1.81 -4.94 -4.94
CA ALA A 167 2.98 -5.54 -4.33
C ALA A 167 3.25 -4.94 -2.94
N PHE A 168 4.11 -5.62 -2.17
CA PHE A 168 4.53 -5.13 -0.85
C PHE A 168 5.51 -3.94 -0.92
N THR A 169 5.81 -3.47 -2.11
CA THR A 169 6.65 -2.29 -2.39
C THR A 169 6.41 -1.80 -3.82
N ILE A 170 6.67 -0.52 -4.05
CA ILE A 170 6.66 0.09 -5.40
C ILE A 170 7.93 -0.21 -6.19
N GLU A 171 8.96 -0.77 -5.53
CA GLU A 171 10.27 -1.07 -6.12
C GLU A 171 10.25 -2.24 -7.07
N ASN A 172 11.18 -2.26 -8.01
CA ASN A 172 11.55 -3.50 -8.70
C ASN A 172 12.26 -4.43 -7.71
N PRO A 173 11.84 -5.70 -7.57
CA PRO A 173 12.44 -6.62 -6.60
C PRO A 173 13.93 -6.87 -6.81
N THR A 174 14.49 -6.59 -7.99
CA THR A 174 15.93 -6.71 -8.27
C THR A 174 16.77 -5.55 -7.68
N GLN A 175 16.12 -4.48 -7.20
CA GLN A 175 16.79 -3.28 -6.67
C GLN A 175 16.64 -3.11 -5.16
N MET A 176 16.16 -4.12 -4.46
CA MET A 176 15.97 -4.06 -3.00
C MET A 176 17.16 -4.60 -2.21
N PHE A 177 18.33 -4.71 -2.84
CA PHE A 177 19.52 -5.29 -2.22
C PHE A 177 20.61 -4.23 -2.02
N PRO A 178 21.44 -4.36 -0.95
CA PRO A 178 22.54 -3.43 -0.70
C PRO A 178 23.58 -3.38 -1.82
N GLU A 179 23.68 -4.46 -2.61
CA GLU A 179 24.61 -4.59 -3.75
C GLU A 179 24.10 -3.89 -5.02
N SER A 180 22.84 -3.44 -5.04
CA SER A 180 22.30 -2.69 -6.15
C SER A 180 23.04 -1.37 -6.32
N GLU A 181 23.23 -0.92 -7.54
CA GLU A 181 23.86 0.37 -7.84
C GLU A 181 23.12 1.52 -7.15
N GLU A 182 21.81 1.47 -7.15
CA GLU A 182 20.92 2.38 -6.44
C GLU A 182 19.83 1.58 -5.71
N PRO A 183 19.99 1.23 -4.43
CA PRO A 183 18.96 0.53 -3.68
C PRO A 183 17.70 1.38 -3.50
N TYR A 184 16.53 0.79 -3.73
CA TYR A 184 15.23 1.44 -3.54
C TYR A 184 15.06 2.77 -4.30
N PRO A 185 15.31 2.81 -5.63
CA PRO A 185 15.31 4.06 -6.40
C PRO A 185 14.00 4.83 -6.35
N SER A 186 12.85 4.17 -6.34
CA SER A 186 11.54 4.82 -6.25
C SER A 186 11.27 5.40 -4.86
N HIS A 187 11.65 4.72 -3.79
CA HIS A 187 11.59 5.27 -2.43
C HIS A 187 12.55 6.45 -2.27
N GLN A 188 13.69 6.46 -2.95
CA GLN A 188 14.58 7.61 -2.96
C GLN A 188 13.89 8.84 -3.57
N VAL A 189 13.17 8.68 -4.69
CA VAL A 189 12.38 9.77 -5.26
C VAL A 189 11.26 10.20 -4.30
N CYS A 190 10.56 9.24 -3.68
CA CYS A 190 9.54 9.57 -2.69
C CYS A 190 10.10 10.38 -1.52
N LYS A 191 11.30 10.03 -1.03
CA LYS A 191 12.05 10.79 -0.04
C LYS A 191 12.37 12.21 -0.52
N GLU A 192 12.88 12.36 -1.74
CA GLU A 192 13.31 13.63 -2.33
C GLU A 192 12.13 14.58 -2.59
N ARG A 193 10.96 14.03 -2.92
CA ARG A 193 9.77 14.76 -3.34
C ARG A 193 8.65 14.81 -2.28
N GLY A 194 8.83 14.15 -1.14
CA GLY A 194 7.83 14.09 -0.07
C GLY A 194 6.56 13.34 -0.46
N MET A 195 6.67 12.30 -1.28
CA MET A 195 5.56 11.45 -1.71
C MET A 195 5.30 10.33 -0.71
N LEU A 196 4.07 9.85 -0.65
CA LEU A 196 3.68 8.68 0.14
C LEU A 196 3.58 7.44 -0.77
N ASN A 197 3.68 6.26 -0.16
CA ASN A 197 3.39 4.98 -0.79
C ASN A 197 2.24 4.30 -0.06
N THR A 198 1.32 3.68 -0.80
CA THR A 198 0.29 2.80 -0.24
C THR A 198 0.45 1.43 -0.89
N GLU A 199 0.90 0.48 -0.11
CA GLU A 199 1.39 -0.82 -0.57
C GLU A 199 0.45 -1.96 -0.19
N ASN A 200 0.60 -3.14 -0.83
CA ASN A 200 -0.24 -4.31 -0.61
C ASN A 200 -1.74 -4.06 -0.85
N LEU A 201 -2.09 -3.24 -1.83
CA LEU A 201 -3.48 -3.02 -2.19
C LEU A 201 -4.09 -4.22 -2.92
N VAL A 202 -5.38 -4.38 -2.77
CA VAL A 202 -6.21 -5.28 -3.59
C VAL A 202 -6.94 -4.44 -4.63
N ILE A 203 -6.32 -4.26 -5.78
CA ILE A 203 -6.86 -3.38 -6.83
C ILE A 203 -7.72 -4.22 -7.78
N PRO A 204 -9.05 -4.09 -7.79
CA PRO A 204 -9.87 -4.82 -8.74
C PRO A 204 -9.72 -4.23 -10.14
N ARG A 205 -9.57 -5.09 -11.16
CA ARG A 205 -9.35 -4.69 -12.55
C ARG A 205 -10.38 -3.69 -13.08
N ARG A 206 -11.59 -3.66 -12.52
CA ARG A 206 -12.65 -2.70 -12.89
C ARG A 206 -12.35 -1.23 -12.57
N LEU A 207 -11.30 -0.96 -11.78
CA LEU A 207 -10.82 0.42 -11.54
C LEU A 207 -9.86 0.92 -12.61
N VAL A 208 -9.28 0.02 -13.41
CA VAL A 208 -8.38 0.39 -14.51
C VAL A 208 -9.10 1.35 -15.48
N GLY A 209 -8.38 2.39 -15.87
CA GLY A 209 -8.89 3.42 -16.78
C GLY A 209 -9.88 4.39 -16.15
N LYS A 210 -9.98 4.43 -14.81
CA LYS A 210 -10.92 5.31 -14.11
C LYS A 210 -10.22 6.32 -13.23
N ARG A 211 -10.90 7.46 -13.07
CA ARG A 211 -10.67 8.44 -12.01
C ARG A 211 -11.71 8.22 -10.92
N PHE A 212 -11.28 8.33 -9.65
CA PHE A 212 -12.12 8.09 -8.48
C PHE A 212 -11.54 8.82 -7.27
N THR A 213 -12.28 8.86 -6.16
CA THR A 213 -11.72 9.32 -4.89
C THR A 213 -11.04 8.14 -4.18
N PHE A 214 -9.80 8.34 -3.74
CA PHE A 214 -9.02 7.37 -2.97
C PHE A 214 -8.88 7.80 -1.52
N LEU A 215 -9.15 6.86 -0.60
CA LEU A 215 -8.96 7.02 0.83
C LEU A 215 -8.03 5.91 1.34
N CYS A 216 -6.99 6.31 2.09
CA CYS A 216 -6.08 5.38 2.77
C CYS A 216 -5.76 5.90 4.19
N LEU A 217 -6.80 6.29 4.94
CA LEU A 217 -6.67 6.89 6.26
C LEU A 217 -5.96 5.93 7.24
N PRO A 218 -4.82 6.34 7.83
CA PRO A 218 -4.07 5.51 8.76
C PRO A 218 -4.67 5.52 10.17
N ILE A 219 -4.31 4.52 10.96
CA ILE A 219 -4.45 4.60 12.42
C ILE A 219 -3.44 5.63 12.93
N LYS A 220 -3.87 6.51 13.84
CA LYS A 220 -3.01 7.56 14.41
C LYS A 220 -2.05 6.97 15.45
N LEU A 221 -1.01 6.29 14.97
CA LEU A 221 0.04 5.68 15.79
C LEU A 221 1.16 6.68 16.02
N LYS A 222 1.41 7.05 17.28
CA LYS A 222 2.43 8.02 17.62
C LYS A 222 3.82 7.57 17.19
N ASP A 223 4.55 8.44 16.50
CA ASP A 223 5.93 8.27 16.03
C ASP A 223 6.13 7.05 15.09
N ALA A 224 5.04 6.40 14.61
CA ALA A 224 5.15 5.26 13.70
C ALA A 224 5.56 5.70 12.28
N THR A 225 6.20 4.77 11.57
CA THR A 225 6.77 5.01 10.24
C THR A 225 5.79 4.69 9.11
N GLY A 226 4.68 4.08 9.44
CA GLY A 226 3.57 3.75 8.56
C GLY A 226 2.35 3.34 9.36
N SER A 227 1.31 2.91 8.68
CA SER A 227 0.13 2.34 9.34
C SER A 227 -0.67 1.44 8.42
N PRO A 228 -1.18 0.31 8.90
CA PRO A 228 -2.26 -0.40 8.24
C PRO A 228 -3.44 0.54 7.96
N VAL A 229 -4.06 0.34 6.81
CA VAL A 229 -5.22 1.14 6.36
C VAL A 229 -6.38 0.26 5.90
N ARG A 230 -7.60 0.80 5.99
CA ARG A 230 -8.71 0.32 5.19
C ARG A 230 -8.79 1.21 3.95
N ALA A 231 -8.03 0.85 2.91
CA ALA A 231 -7.99 1.59 1.67
C ALA A 231 -9.31 1.43 0.89
N VAL A 232 -9.84 2.52 0.35
CA VAL A 232 -11.14 2.54 -0.33
C VAL A 232 -11.05 3.39 -1.59
N ALA A 233 -11.59 2.87 -2.70
CA ALA A 233 -11.92 3.68 -3.85
C ALA A 233 -13.43 4.02 -3.81
N VAL A 234 -13.77 5.28 -4.07
CA VAL A 234 -15.15 5.77 -4.16
C VAL A 234 -15.42 6.15 -5.60
N LEU A 235 -16.37 5.44 -6.23
CA LEU A 235 -16.89 5.76 -7.56
C LEU A 235 -18.24 6.48 -7.42
N ASP A 236 -18.43 7.53 -8.17
CA ASP A 236 -19.71 8.24 -8.29
C ASP A 236 -20.74 7.49 -9.13
#